data_e3f6e26a4ac3ff377c3fefc64aa40fc4
#
_entry.id   e3f6e26a4ac3ff377c3fefc64aa40fc4
#
_cell.length_a   1.000
_cell.length_b   1.000
_cell.length_c   1.000
_cell.angle_alpha   90.00
_cell.angle_beta   90.00
_cell.angle_gamma   90.00
#
_symmetry.space_group_name_H-M   'P 1'
#
loop_
_entity.id
_entity.type
_entity.pdbx_description
1 polymer ?
#
loop_
_entity_poly.entity_id
_entity_poly.type
_entity_poly.pdbx_seq_one_letter_code
_entity_poly.pdbx_strand_id
1 'polypeptide(L)'
;MADGIPTRVSVVGRGEPLLMFSPGGFDATLEKWSELGVYKKIDIMSYLTERFTCILFDRRECGESGGRLEILDFSGMARHGKVVMEQLGYESAHVIGGCLGCAPAAEFARLYPTITRSLNLVWPVGGARYRMRNFGRFATHLGWVTEHGKDALIEKALTSRVGFAKDSTLGPWGGSLRVDAGLLDSLNACDETDYARLVQASYRAMFDCDSAPGPNPEQLMEIKAPVGIVPGDDESHARSAAHFVEECISQAIFLDLPTDAQTSDTVFTFFDDLYSL
;
A
#
# COMPACT_ATOMS: atom_id res chain seq x y z
N MET A 1 18.65 -1.83 -3.62
CA MET A 1 17.91 -3.06 -3.98
C MET A 1 17.25 -3.59 -2.73
N ALA A 2 15.94 -3.69 -2.67
CA ALA A 2 15.26 -4.34 -1.55
C ALA A 2 14.53 -5.60 -2.05
N ASP A 3 14.74 -6.74 -1.42
CA ASP A 3 14.23 -8.05 -1.88
C ASP A 3 14.56 -8.34 -3.37
N GLY A 4 15.75 -7.92 -3.83
CA GLY A 4 16.16 -8.04 -5.24
C GLY A 4 15.46 -7.08 -6.20
N ILE A 5 14.65 -6.14 -5.72
CA ILE A 5 13.90 -5.14 -6.50
C ILE A 5 14.62 -3.78 -6.40
N PRO A 6 14.91 -3.09 -7.52
CA PRO A 6 15.33 -1.69 -7.48
C PRO A 6 14.28 -0.89 -6.71
N THR A 7 14.68 -0.22 -5.63
CA THR A 7 13.72 0.46 -4.76
C THR A 7 14.18 1.88 -4.48
N ARG A 8 13.31 2.84 -4.79
CA ARG A 8 13.50 4.23 -4.41
C ARG A 8 13.12 4.41 -2.95
N VAL A 9 14.05 4.95 -2.14
CA VAL A 9 13.89 5.12 -0.70
C VAL A 9 14.29 6.54 -0.31
N SER A 10 13.62 7.11 0.68
CA SER A 10 13.97 8.36 1.34
C SER A 10 13.87 8.20 2.85
N VAL A 11 14.85 8.74 3.56
CA VAL A 11 14.84 8.76 5.03
C VAL A 11 14.92 10.21 5.47
N VAL A 12 13.90 10.68 6.20
CA VAL A 12 13.78 12.07 6.63
C VAL A 12 13.30 12.15 8.08
N GLY A 13 13.59 13.27 8.74
CA GLY A 13 13.20 13.47 10.12
C GLY A 13 14.20 12.88 11.12
N ARG A 14 13.80 12.80 12.38
CA ARG A 14 14.65 12.34 13.50
C ARG A 14 13.77 11.72 14.60
N GLY A 15 14.31 10.77 15.32
CA GLY A 15 13.62 10.05 16.38
C GLY A 15 13.56 8.55 16.11
N GLU A 16 12.57 7.89 16.68
CA GLU A 16 12.37 6.46 16.47
C GLU A 16 11.99 6.14 15.02
N PRO A 17 12.37 4.96 14.50
CA PRO A 17 12.06 4.60 13.11
C PRO A 17 10.55 4.41 12.90
N LEU A 18 10.05 4.99 11.81
CA LEU A 18 8.68 4.85 11.32
C LEU A 18 8.70 4.36 9.88
N LEU A 19 8.28 3.12 9.66
CA LEU A 19 8.14 2.53 8.32
C LEU A 19 6.81 2.95 7.70
N MET A 20 6.84 3.54 6.50
CA MET A 20 5.69 4.20 5.91
C MET A 20 5.24 3.53 4.60
N PHE A 21 4.12 2.79 4.64
CA PHE A 21 3.48 2.22 3.44
C PHE A 21 2.58 3.27 2.77
N SER A 22 3.06 3.82 1.67
CA SER A 22 2.48 5.00 1.00
C SER A 22 1.04 4.80 0.53
N PRO A 23 0.20 5.85 0.64
CA PRO A 23 -1.10 5.89 -0.03
C PRO A 23 -0.95 5.97 -1.55
N GLY A 24 -2.09 5.94 -2.28
CA GLY A 24 -2.10 6.12 -3.75
C GLY A 24 -2.45 4.87 -4.55
N GLY A 25 -2.78 3.77 -3.91
CA GLY A 25 -3.23 2.55 -4.60
C GLY A 25 -2.12 1.96 -5.47
N PHE A 26 -2.32 1.90 -6.80
CA PHE A 26 -1.32 1.45 -7.76
C PHE A 26 -0.36 2.57 -8.23
N ASP A 27 -0.33 3.69 -7.52
CA ASP A 27 0.62 4.80 -7.69
C ASP A 27 1.17 5.21 -6.32
N ALA A 28 1.55 4.22 -5.52
CA ALA A 28 2.01 4.39 -4.12
C ALA A 28 3.47 4.81 -4.10
N THR A 29 3.71 6.11 -4.27
CA THR A 29 5.03 6.75 -4.20
C THR A 29 5.20 7.52 -2.90
N LEU A 30 6.44 7.80 -2.56
CA LEU A 30 6.78 8.50 -1.31
C LEU A 30 6.19 9.92 -1.23
N GLU A 31 5.96 10.60 -2.39
CA GLU A 31 5.35 11.94 -2.42
C GLU A 31 3.87 11.95 -2.02
N LYS A 32 3.19 10.80 -2.12
CA LYS A 32 1.74 10.71 -1.84
C LYS A 32 1.37 11.09 -0.41
N TRP A 33 2.28 10.98 0.52
CA TRP A 33 2.10 11.45 1.89
C TRP A 33 1.93 12.98 1.99
N SER A 34 2.51 13.74 1.06
CA SER A 34 2.41 15.21 1.01
C SER A 34 1.43 15.73 -0.05
N GLU A 35 1.00 14.88 -0.98
CA GLU A 35 0.19 15.31 -2.12
C GLU A 35 -1.29 14.96 -2.01
N LEU A 36 -1.64 13.87 -1.32
CA LEU A 36 -2.99 13.30 -1.39
C LEU A 36 -3.87 13.70 -0.20
N GLY A 37 -5.12 14.04 -0.50
CA GLY A 37 -6.30 14.06 0.36
C GLY A 37 -6.04 14.53 1.79
N VAL A 38 -6.40 13.71 2.76
CA VAL A 38 -6.26 14.01 4.20
C VAL A 38 -4.80 14.21 4.59
N TYR A 39 -3.86 13.45 4.03
CA TYR A 39 -2.43 13.52 4.39
C TYR A 39 -1.87 14.94 4.14
N LYS A 40 -2.19 15.52 2.98
CA LYS A 40 -1.86 16.90 2.64
C LYS A 40 -2.64 17.91 3.50
N LYS A 41 -3.95 17.68 3.71
CA LYS A 41 -4.83 18.57 4.47
C LYS A 41 -4.32 18.81 5.88
N ILE A 42 -3.85 17.75 6.56
CA ILE A 42 -3.36 17.82 7.94
C ILE A 42 -1.85 18.06 8.04
N ASP A 43 -1.14 18.14 6.90
CA ASP A 43 0.32 18.25 6.86
C ASP A 43 1.03 17.15 7.68
N ILE A 44 0.63 15.90 7.43
CA ILE A 44 1.08 14.74 8.21
C ILE A 44 2.60 14.60 8.25
N MET A 45 3.29 14.97 7.16
CA MET A 45 4.74 14.84 7.08
C MET A 45 5.47 15.78 8.02
N SER A 46 5.01 17.01 8.19
CA SER A 46 5.58 17.96 9.17
C SER A 46 5.50 17.38 10.60
N TYR A 47 4.34 16.84 10.98
CA TYR A 47 4.16 16.19 12.29
C TYR A 47 5.09 14.97 12.47
N LEU A 48 5.13 14.07 11.49
CA LEU A 48 5.87 12.82 11.61
C LEU A 48 7.39 13.05 11.61
N THR A 49 7.91 13.94 10.75
CA THR A 49 9.36 14.18 10.65
C THR A 49 9.95 14.93 11.86
N GLU A 50 9.14 15.60 12.65
CA GLU A 50 9.57 16.19 13.92
C GLU A 50 9.78 15.14 15.02
N ARG A 51 9.12 13.98 14.94
CA ARG A 51 9.05 12.94 15.98
C ARG A 51 9.76 11.64 15.61
N PHE A 52 9.81 11.34 14.32
CA PHE A 52 10.27 10.04 13.82
C PHE A 52 11.34 10.19 12.74
N THR A 53 12.17 9.19 12.65
CA THR A 53 12.95 8.90 11.44
C THR A 53 12.05 8.16 10.47
N CYS A 54 11.44 8.91 9.55
CA CYS A 54 10.48 8.43 8.57
C CYS A 54 11.19 7.69 7.44
N ILE A 55 10.89 6.41 7.25
CA ILE A 55 11.40 5.53 6.19
C ILE A 55 10.33 5.44 5.12
N LEU A 56 10.49 6.24 4.07
CA LEU A 56 9.57 6.30 2.93
C LEU A 56 10.16 5.54 1.75
N PHE A 57 9.32 4.88 0.99
CA PHE A 57 9.74 4.19 -0.23
C PHE A 57 8.61 4.14 -1.26
N ASP A 58 8.96 4.15 -2.53
CA ASP A 58 8.03 3.77 -3.57
C ASP A 58 7.77 2.26 -3.43
N ARG A 59 6.50 1.90 -3.27
CA ARG A 59 6.16 0.47 -3.20
C ARG A 59 6.59 -0.22 -4.49
N ARG A 60 7.01 -1.47 -4.40
CA ARG A 60 7.24 -2.31 -5.58
C ARG A 60 6.07 -2.16 -6.58
N GLU A 61 6.35 -2.19 -7.85
CA GLU A 61 5.45 -1.92 -9.00
C GLU A 61 4.89 -0.49 -9.06
N CYS A 62 5.48 0.45 -8.32
CA CYS A 62 5.04 1.85 -8.31
C CYS A 62 6.22 2.82 -8.44
N GLY A 63 5.95 3.98 -9.05
CA GLY A 63 6.89 5.10 -9.12
C GLY A 63 8.21 4.75 -9.80
N GLU A 64 9.31 5.00 -9.08
CA GLU A 64 10.67 4.70 -9.54
C GLU A 64 11.20 3.38 -8.95
N SER A 65 10.35 2.60 -8.28
CA SER A 65 10.68 1.24 -7.88
C SER A 65 10.36 0.23 -8.97
N GLY A 66 11.20 -0.79 -9.07
CA GLY A 66 10.98 -1.95 -9.91
C GLY A 66 9.90 -2.88 -9.38
N GLY A 67 9.93 -4.12 -9.83
CA GLY A 67 8.96 -5.13 -9.42
C GLY A 67 9.39 -6.53 -9.79
N ARG A 68 8.47 -7.47 -9.56
CA ARG A 68 8.61 -8.86 -10.01
C ARG A 68 7.34 -9.30 -10.72
N LEU A 69 7.51 -10.10 -11.76
CA LEU A 69 6.39 -10.75 -12.43
C LEU A 69 5.96 -12.00 -11.63
N GLU A 70 5.18 -11.76 -10.59
CA GLU A 70 4.64 -12.78 -9.70
C GLU A 70 3.23 -12.35 -9.24
N ILE A 71 2.52 -13.23 -8.53
CA ILE A 71 1.24 -12.85 -7.93
C ILE A 71 1.47 -11.70 -6.95
N LEU A 72 0.78 -10.59 -7.18
CA LEU A 72 0.80 -9.46 -6.26
C LEU A 72 -0.07 -9.75 -5.06
N ASP A 73 0.52 -9.73 -3.88
CA ASP A 73 -0.15 -9.88 -2.60
C ASP A 73 0.41 -8.93 -1.53
N PHE A 74 -0.30 -8.81 -0.44
CA PHE A 74 0.13 -7.92 0.64
C PHE A 74 1.31 -8.47 1.44
N SER A 75 1.49 -9.79 1.48
CA SER A 75 2.64 -10.43 2.13
C SER A 75 3.96 -10.10 1.41
N GLY A 76 3.96 -10.11 0.08
CA GLY A 76 5.10 -9.67 -0.73
C GLY A 76 5.42 -8.18 -0.54
N MET A 77 4.38 -7.34 -0.44
CA MET A 77 4.56 -5.90 -0.17
C MET A 77 5.07 -5.64 1.26
N ALA A 78 4.59 -6.37 2.25
CA ALA A 78 5.06 -6.30 3.63
C ALA A 78 6.53 -6.74 3.74
N ARG A 79 6.91 -7.84 3.09
CA ARG A 79 8.30 -8.31 3.02
C ARG A 79 9.22 -7.29 2.36
N HIS A 80 8.76 -6.63 1.29
CA HIS A 80 9.51 -5.55 0.65
C HIS A 80 9.82 -4.43 1.65
N GLY A 81 8.82 -3.94 2.40
CA GLY A 81 9.02 -2.94 3.46
C GLY A 81 9.99 -3.41 4.56
N LYS A 82 9.90 -4.69 4.97
CA LYS A 82 10.84 -5.28 5.95
C LYS A 82 12.28 -5.21 5.45
N VAL A 83 12.53 -5.62 4.21
CA VAL A 83 13.87 -5.61 3.64
C VAL A 83 14.39 -4.18 3.47
N VAL A 84 13.54 -3.21 3.10
CA VAL A 84 13.92 -1.78 3.10
C VAL A 84 14.40 -1.35 4.48
N MET A 85 13.64 -1.64 5.52
CA MET A 85 13.97 -1.28 6.91
C MET A 85 15.28 -1.91 7.37
N GLU A 86 15.47 -3.23 7.12
CA GLU A 86 16.67 -3.97 7.52
C GLU A 86 17.95 -3.49 6.81
N GLN A 87 17.85 -3.16 5.52
CA GLN A 87 19.01 -2.63 4.76
C GLN A 87 19.44 -1.23 5.23
N LEU A 88 18.53 -0.50 5.86
CA LEU A 88 18.85 0.78 6.51
C LEU A 88 19.38 0.61 7.94
N GLY A 89 19.46 -0.64 8.45
CA GLY A 89 20.01 -0.95 9.76
C GLY A 89 19.02 -0.82 10.92
N TYR A 90 17.72 -0.76 10.65
CA TYR A 90 16.69 -0.68 11.69
C TYR A 90 16.16 -2.08 12.03
N GLU A 91 16.20 -2.43 13.31
CA GLU A 91 15.74 -3.74 13.83
C GLU A 91 14.25 -3.78 14.16
N SER A 92 13.64 -2.64 14.46
CA SER A 92 12.20 -2.52 14.73
C SER A 92 11.72 -1.11 14.38
N ALA A 93 10.43 -0.94 14.12
CA ALA A 93 9.85 0.36 13.79
C ALA A 93 8.39 0.46 14.24
N HIS A 94 7.92 1.69 14.43
CA HIS A 94 6.51 2.01 14.27
C HIS A 94 6.13 1.84 12.80
N VAL A 95 4.89 1.49 12.50
CA VAL A 95 4.42 1.26 11.13
C VAL A 95 3.21 2.11 10.86
N ILE A 96 3.19 2.80 9.73
CA ILE A 96 2.02 3.55 9.28
C ILE A 96 1.66 3.17 7.85
N GLY A 97 0.37 2.96 7.60
CA GLY A 97 -0.17 2.75 6.27
C GLY A 97 -1.21 3.80 5.93
N GLY A 98 -1.19 4.27 4.67
CA GLY A 98 -2.21 5.17 4.14
C GLY A 98 -2.97 4.55 2.97
N CYS A 99 -4.29 4.73 2.90
CA CYS A 99 -5.11 4.24 1.79
C CYS A 99 -4.92 2.72 1.59
N LEU A 100 -4.58 2.25 0.37
CA LEU A 100 -4.22 0.85 0.12
C LEU A 100 -2.96 0.41 0.89
N GLY A 101 -2.07 1.33 1.26
CA GLY A 101 -0.91 1.04 2.09
C GLY A 101 -1.25 0.52 3.50
N CYS A 102 -2.49 0.71 3.96
CA CYS A 102 -2.98 0.10 5.20
C CYS A 102 -2.95 -1.43 5.16
N ALA A 103 -3.24 -2.02 4.00
CA ALA A 103 -3.26 -3.47 3.83
C ALA A 103 -1.87 -4.13 4.03
N PRO A 104 -0.80 -3.74 3.31
CA PRO A 104 0.53 -4.27 3.59
C PRO A 104 1.09 -3.82 4.95
N ALA A 105 0.67 -2.69 5.52
CA ALA A 105 1.06 -2.29 6.88
C ALA A 105 0.47 -3.22 7.94
N ALA A 106 -0.81 -3.58 7.83
CA ALA A 106 -1.46 -4.56 8.69
C ALA A 106 -0.83 -5.96 8.53
N GLU A 107 -0.56 -6.37 7.29
CA GLU A 107 0.12 -7.62 6.99
C GLU A 107 1.56 -7.64 7.56
N PHE A 108 2.27 -6.51 7.53
CA PHE A 108 3.57 -6.37 8.18
C PHE A 108 3.48 -6.60 9.69
N ALA A 109 2.53 -5.94 10.35
CA ALA A 109 2.37 -6.08 11.81
C ALA A 109 2.00 -7.51 12.21
N ARG A 110 1.21 -8.22 11.39
CA ARG A 110 0.88 -9.63 11.59
C ARG A 110 2.09 -10.55 11.42
N LEU A 111 2.82 -10.39 10.30
CA LEU A 111 3.96 -11.26 9.95
C LEU A 111 5.18 -11.03 10.84
N TYR A 112 5.35 -9.79 11.32
CA TYR A 112 6.54 -9.37 12.04
C TYR A 112 6.22 -8.73 13.40
N PRO A 113 5.51 -9.43 14.31
CA PRO A 113 5.01 -8.85 15.55
C PRO A 113 6.12 -8.39 16.52
N THR A 114 7.31 -9.02 16.45
CA THR A 114 8.42 -8.69 17.36
C THR A 114 9.18 -7.43 16.95
N ILE A 115 9.03 -6.98 15.71
CA ILE A 115 9.69 -5.78 15.19
C ILE A 115 8.72 -4.63 14.91
N THR A 116 7.42 -4.84 15.10
CA THR A 116 6.37 -3.83 14.99
C THR A 116 6.08 -3.24 16.36
N ARG A 117 6.43 -1.96 16.56
CA ARG A 117 6.20 -1.27 17.85
C ARG A 117 4.76 -0.80 17.99
N SER A 118 4.20 -0.22 16.95
CA SER A 118 2.78 0.14 16.81
C SER A 118 2.39 0.15 15.35
N LEU A 119 1.08 0.11 15.07
CA LEU A 119 0.51 0.18 13.72
C LEU A 119 -0.50 1.32 13.65
N ASN A 120 -0.34 2.23 12.69
CA ASN A 120 -1.30 3.29 12.43
C ASN A 120 -1.90 3.14 11.02
N LEU A 121 -3.20 3.01 10.92
CA LEU A 121 -3.96 2.82 9.68
C LEU A 121 -4.76 4.08 9.37
N VAL A 122 -4.34 4.84 8.37
CA VAL A 122 -4.94 6.13 8.03
C VAL A 122 -5.75 6.01 6.75
N TRP A 123 -7.07 6.14 6.87
CA TRP A 123 -8.00 6.00 5.77
C TRP A 123 -7.86 4.64 5.05
N PRO A 124 -8.06 3.51 5.74
CA PRO A 124 -8.02 2.21 5.10
C PRO A 124 -9.07 2.14 3.99
N VAL A 125 -8.65 1.60 2.84
CA VAL A 125 -9.55 1.40 1.70
C VAL A 125 -10.48 0.22 1.93
N GLY A 126 -11.63 0.23 1.27
CA GLY A 126 -12.55 -0.89 1.29
C GLY A 126 -13.98 -0.52 0.92
N GLY A 127 -14.87 -1.48 1.14
CA GLY A 127 -16.27 -1.39 0.76
C GLY A 127 -16.55 -1.79 -0.69
N ALA A 128 -17.83 -1.99 -0.99
CA ALA A 128 -18.27 -2.55 -2.27
C ALA A 128 -17.83 -1.72 -3.49
N ARG A 129 -17.88 -0.38 -3.39
CA ARG A 129 -17.50 0.51 -4.51
C ARG A 129 -16.02 0.41 -4.84
N TYR A 130 -15.17 0.36 -3.81
CA TYR A 130 -13.73 0.19 -4.01
C TYR A 130 -13.39 -1.16 -4.66
N ARG A 131 -14.01 -2.24 -4.19
CA ARG A 131 -13.86 -3.59 -4.75
C ARG A 131 -14.30 -3.64 -6.21
N MET A 132 -15.48 -3.11 -6.54
CA MET A 132 -16.00 -3.07 -7.92
C MET A 132 -15.12 -2.24 -8.86
N ARG A 133 -14.58 -1.11 -8.39
CA ARG A 133 -13.66 -0.28 -9.18
C ARG A 133 -12.38 -1.05 -9.54
N ASN A 134 -11.81 -1.77 -8.58
CA ASN A 134 -10.61 -2.58 -8.84
C ASN A 134 -10.92 -3.79 -9.72
N PHE A 135 -12.08 -4.44 -9.56
CA PHE A 135 -12.52 -5.46 -10.51
C PHE A 135 -12.56 -4.91 -11.94
N GLY A 136 -13.22 -3.77 -12.15
CA GLY A 136 -13.28 -3.13 -13.47
C GLY A 136 -11.91 -2.78 -14.03
N ARG A 137 -10.98 -2.29 -13.18
CA ARG A 137 -9.61 -1.97 -13.58
C ARG A 137 -8.86 -3.19 -14.10
N PHE A 138 -8.88 -4.30 -13.38
CA PHE A 138 -8.22 -5.54 -13.79
C PHE A 138 -8.91 -6.19 -15.00
N ALA A 139 -10.24 -6.16 -15.06
CA ALA A 139 -11.00 -6.66 -16.23
C ALA A 139 -10.69 -5.86 -17.50
N THR A 140 -10.61 -4.52 -17.40
CA THR A 140 -10.20 -3.66 -18.51
C THR A 140 -8.80 -4.02 -19.01
N HIS A 141 -7.86 -4.25 -18.11
CA HIS A 141 -6.52 -4.66 -18.48
C HIS A 141 -6.51 -6.00 -19.23
N LEU A 142 -7.15 -7.01 -18.68
CA LEU A 142 -7.22 -8.33 -19.31
C LEU A 142 -7.90 -8.28 -20.68
N GLY A 143 -9.02 -7.55 -20.80
CA GLY A 143 -9.70 -7.37 -22.09
C GLY A 143 -8.78 -6.71 -23.13
N TRP A 144 -8.07 -5.67 -22.72
CA TRP A 144 -7.14 -4.97 -23.61
C TRP A 144 -5.97 -5.86 -24.08
N VAL A 145 -5.35 -6.61 -23.16
CA VAL A 145 -4.26 -7.54 -23.50
C VAL A 145 -4.76 -8.69 -24.39
N THR A 146 -5.96 -9.20 -24.15
CA THR A 146 -6.57 -10.23 -25.00
C THR A 146 -6.79 -9.74 -26.44
N GLU A 147 -7.13 -8.47 -26.62
CA GLU A 147 -7.38 -7.87 -27.94
C GLU A 147 -6.10 -7.49 -28.67
N HIS A 148 -5.09 -6.98 -27.96
CA HIS A 148 -3.91 -6.35 -28.58
C HIS A 148 -2.62 -7.16 -28.41
N GLY A 149 -2.59 -8.13 -27.49
CA GLY A 149 -1.44 -8.95 -27.17
C GLY A 149 -0.46 -8.31 -26.17
N LYS A 150 0.42 -9.14 -25.67
CA LYS A 150 1.45 -8.76 -24.68
C LYS A 150 2.50 -7.80 -25.25
N ASP A 151 2.88 -7.96 -26.50
CA ASP A 151 3.89 -7.08 -27.15
C ASP A 151 3.41 -5.63 -27.23
N ALA A 152 2.13 -5.43 -27.59
CA ALA A 152 1.51 -4.11 -27.57
C ALA A 152 1.45 -3.50 -26.16
N LEU A 153 1.24 -4.33 -25.12
CA LEU A 153 1.33 -3.89 -23.73
C LEU A 153 2.73 -3.37 -23.39
N ILE A 154 3.77 -4.10 -23.77
CA ILE A 154 5.16 -3.73 -23.51
C ILE A 154 5.49 -2.41 -24.21
N GLU A 155 5.19 -2.27 -25.51
CA GLU A 155 5.40 -1.04 -26.27
C GLU A 155 4.67 0.15 -25.61
N LYS A 156 3.40 -0.02 -25.27
CA LYS A 156 2.62 1.00 -24.58
C LYS A 156 3.21 1.38 -23.22
N ALA A 157 3.61 0.42 -22.41
CA ALA A 157 4.18 0.66 -21.10
C ALA A 157 5.53 1.40 -21.17
N LEU A 158 6.38 1.06 -22.12
CA LEU A 158 7.68 1.73 -22.32
C LEU A 158 7.55 3.19 -22.79
N THR A 159 6.48 3.52 -23.48
CA THR A 159 6.21 4.89 -23.99
C THR A 159 5.33 5.72 -23.04
N SER A 160 4.55 5.08 -22.16
CA SER A 160 3.65 5.75 -21.22
C SER A 160 4.41 6.44 -20.09
N ARG A 161 3.91 7.61 -19.67
CA ARG A 161 4.40 8.32 -18.46
C ARG A 161 3.52 8.10 -17.22
N VAL A 162 2.44 7.34 -17.37
CA VAL A 162 1.54 7.01 -16.25
C VAL A 162 1.58 5.52 -15.97
N GLY A 163 1.13 5.13 -14.77
CA GLY A 163 1.00 3.74 -14.36
C GLY A 163 -0.46 3.27 -14.33
N PHE A 164 -0.66 2.06 -13.84
CA PHE A 164 -1.95 1.36 -13.76
C PHE A 164 -3.06 2.15 -13.04
N ALA A 165 -2.69 3.01 -12.09
CA ALA A 165 -3.65 3.87 -11.39
C ALA A 165 -4.39 4.85 -12.32
N LYS A 166 -3.73 5.30 -13.38
CA LYS A 166 -4.24 6.31 -14.33
C LYS A 166 -4.70 5.72 -15.65
N ASP A 167 -4.06 4.64 -16.11
CA ASP A 167 -4.42 3.91 -17.33
C ASP A 167 -4.53 2.42 -17.01
N SER A 168 -5.78 1.95 -16.91
CA SER A 168 -6.05 0.56 -16.58
C SER A 168 -5.53 -0.45 -17.61
N THR A 169 -5.25 -0.03 -18.85
CA THR A 169 -4.73 -0.93 -19.88
C THR A 169 -3.28 -1.33 -19.66
N LEU A 170 -2.51 -0.57 -18.84
CA LEU A 170 -1.09 -0.85 -18.58
C LEU A 170 -0.85 -2.03 -17.62
N GLY A 171 -1.86 -2.43 -16.87
CA GLY A 171 -1.72 -3.48 -15.86
C GLY A 171 -0.82 -3.12 -14.68
N PRO A 172 -0.80 -3.99 -13.67
CA PRO A 172 -0.15 -3.66 -12.41
C PRO A 172 1.37 -3.51 -12.47
N TRP A 173 2.03 -4.11 -13.47
CA TRP A 173 3.51 -4.01 -13.66
C TRP A 173 3.93 -2.95 -14.66
N GLY A 174 3.02 -2.45 -15.50
CA GLY A 174 3.36 -1.59 -16.64
C GLY A 174 4.11 -0.32 -16.25
N GLY A 175 3.83 0.27 -15.11
CA GLY A 175 4.52 1.46 -14.60
C GLY A 175 6.02 1.26 -14.34
N SER A 176 6.42 0.06 -13.93
CA SER A 176 7.80 -0.28 -13.55
C SER A 176 8.66 -0.86 -14.67
N LEU A 177 8.10 -1.18 -15.84
CA LEU A 177 8.86 -1.75 -16.96
C LEU A 177 9.98 -0.84 -17.47
N ARG A 178 9.84 0.48 -17.28
CA ARG A 178 10.86 1.46 -17.70
C ARG A 178 12.03 1.56 -16.74
N VAL A 179 11.84 1.17 -15.50
CA VAL A 179 12.83 1.34 -14.42
C VAL A 179 13.48 0.03 -14.00
N ASP A 180 12.95 -1.10 -14.45
CA ASP A 180 13.43 -2.44 -14.11
C ASP A 180 13.54 -3.33 -15.35
N ALA A 181 14.76 -3.46 -15.85
CA ALA A 181 15.05 -4.31 -17.01
C ALA A 181 14.79 -5.80 -16.72
N GLY A 182 15.02 -6.26 -15.50
CA GLY A 182 14.76 -7.65 -15.11
C GLY A 182 13.27 -7.99 -15.10
N LEU A 183 12.42 -7.02 -14.72
CA LEU A 183 10.97 -7.16 -14.84
C LEU A 183 10.55 -7.19 -16.31
N LEU A 184 11.13 -6.34 -17.15
CA LEU A 184 10.86 -6.33 -18.59
C LEU A 184 11.27 -7.66 -19.24
N ASP A 185 12.46 -8.18 -18.92
CA ASP A 185 12.92 -9.48 -19.43
C ASP A 185 11.99 -10.63 -18.99
N SER A 186 11.53 -10.58 -17.74
CA SER A 186 10.58 -11.58 -17.19
C SER A 186 9.24 -11.52 -17.94
N LEU A 187 8.75 -10.32 -18.24
CA LEU A 187 7.51 -10.16 -19.01
C LEU A 187 7.68 -10.60 -20.46
N ASN A 188 8.82 -10.32 -21.10
CA ASN A 188 9.11 -10.80 -22.45
C ASN A 188 9.11 -12.33 -22.52
N ALA A 189 9.69 -12.99 -21.51
CA ALA A 189 9.78 -14.46 -21.43
C ALA A 189 8.46 -15.14 -21.03
N CYS A 190 7.54 -14.42 -20.41
CA CYS A 190 6.26 -14.95 -19.94
C CYS A 190 5.31 -15.19 -21.12
N ASP A 191 4.61 -16.30 -21.11
CA ASP A 191 3.56 -16.56 -22.09
C ASP A 191 2.26 -15.79 -21.77
N GLU A 192 1.43 -15.50 -22.75
CA GLU A 192 0.23 -14.69 -22.56
C GLU A 192 -0.80 -15.34 -21.64
N THR A 193 -0.91 -16.68 -21.67
CA THR A 193 -1.81 -17.42 -20.80
C THR A 193 -1.37 -17.34 -19.35
N ASP A 194 -0.08 -17.48 -19.10
CA ASP A 194 0.51 -17.38 -17.76
C ASP A 194 0.45 -15.93 -17.25
N TYR A 195 0.67 -14.95 -18.13
CA TYR A 195 0.46 -13.56 -17.77
C TYR A 195 -0.99 -13.27 -17.35
N ALA A 196 -1.97 -13.75 -18.11
CA ALA A 196 -3.38 -13.57 -17.78
C ALA A 196 -3.74 -14.26 -16.44
N ARG A 197 -3.18 -15.43 -16.16
CA ARG A 197 -3.33 -16.13 -14.87
C ARG A 197 -2.75 -15.33 -13.72
N LEU A 198 -1.55 -14.75 -13.90
CA LEU A 198 -0.92 -13.90 -12.89
C LEU A 198 -1.76 -12.65 -12.57
N VAL A 199 -2.30 -11.98 -13.59
CA VAL A 199 -3.20 -10.83 -13.42
C VAL A 199 -4.45 -11.23 -12.63
N GLN A 200 -5.10 -12.34 -12.99
CA GLN A 200 -6.30 -12.83 -12.29
C GLN A 200 -6.00 -13.25 -10.85
N ALA A 201 -4.90 -13.96 -10.63
CA ALA A 201 -4.48 -14.39 -9.30
C ALA A 201 -4.14 -13.18 -8.40
N SER A 202 -3.48 -12.16 -8.96
CA SER A 202 -3.17 -10.91 -8.25
C SER A 202 -4.44 -10.15 -7.85
N TYR A 203 -5.44 -10.06 -8.75
CA TYR A 203 -6.72 -9.47 -8.40
C TYR A 203 -7.37 -10.20 -7.22
N ARG A 204 -7.41 -11.54 -7.27
CA ARG A 204 -8.01 -12.35 -6.19
C ARG A 204 -7.25 -12.19 -4.88
N ALA A 205 -5.92 -12.28 -4.91
CA ALA A 205 -5.09 -12.15 -3.72
C ALA A 205 -5.25 -10.78 -3.03
N MET A 206 -5.51 -9.71 -3.80
CA MET A 206 -5.62 -8.37 -3.26
C MET A 206 -7.05 -7.94 -2.93
N PHE A 207 -8.06 -8.40 -3.66
CA PHE A 207 -9.43 -7.83 -3.62
C PHE A 207 -10.56 -8.85 -3.48
N ASP A 208 -10.26 -10.15 -3.42
CA ASP A 208 -11.26 -11.16 -3.04
C ASP A 208 -11.32 -11.25 -1.52
N CYS A 209 -11.89 -10.21 -0.93
CA CYS A 209 -11.95 -9.96 0.50
C CYS A 209 -13.38 -9.55 0.89
N ASP A 210 -13.69 -9.59 2.17
CA ASP A 210 -15.02 -9.24 2.68
C ASP A 210 -15.26 -7.73 2.58
N SER A 211 -14.61 -6.93 3.40
CA SER A 211 -14.87 -5.49 3.51
C SER A 211 -13.63 -4.64 3.20
N ALA A 212 -12.47 -5.00 3.72
CA ALA A 212 -11.22 -4.30 3.53
C ALA A 212 -10.16 -5.21 2.92
N PRO A 213 -9.36 -4.74 1.92
CA PRO A 213 -8.16 -5.43 1.47
C PRO A 213 -7.15 -5.58 2.59
N GLY A 214 -6.45 -6.71 2.63
CA GLY A 214 -5.42 -6.99 3.63
C GLY A 214 -5.53 -8.38 4.22
N PRO A 215 -5.03 -8.58 5.44
CA PRO A 215 -5.21 -9.81 6.17
C PRO A 215 -6.70 -10.14 6.36
N ASN A 216 -7.06 -11.42 6.34
CA ASN A 216 -8.42 -11.85 6.63
C ASN A 216 -8.78 -11.65 8.13
N PRO A 217 -10.04 -11.82 8.57
CA PRO A 217 -10.45 -11.57 9.96
C PRO A 217 -9.60 -12.30 10.99
N GLU A 218 -9.36 -13.59 10.80
CA GLU A 218 -8.55 -14.41 11.71
C GLU A 218 -7.10 -13.93 11.79
N GLN A 219 -6.55 -13.50 10.66
CA GLN A 219 -5.20 -12.95 10.56
C GLN A 219 -5.10 -11.56 11.22
N LEU A 220 -6.13 -10.71 11.10
CA LEU A 220 -6.18 -9.42 11.81
C LEU A 220 -6.16 -9.61 13.33
N MET A 221 -6.84 -10.64 13.85
CA MET A 221 -6.82 -11.01 15.28
C MET A 221 -5.43 -11.44 15.79
N GLU A 222 -4.51 -11.83 14.89
CA GLU A 222 -3.12 -12.19 15.25
C GLU A 222 -2.25 -10.97 15.55
N ILE A 223 -2.64 -9.75 15.14
CA ILE A 223 -1.87 -8.52 15.36
C ILE A 223 -1.76 -8.25 16.86
N LYS A 224 -0.51 -8.06 17.36
CA LYS A 224 -0.22 -7.87 18.78
C LYS A 224 0.17 -6.44 19.14
N ALA A 225 0.68 -5.68 18.17
CA ALA A 225 1.08 -4.30 18.39
C ALA A 225 -0.14 -3.42 18.74
N PRO A 226 0.04 -2.31 19.47
CA PRO A 226 -0.98 -1.27 19.56
C PRO A 226 -1.38 -0.78 18.16
N VAL A 227 -2.69 -0.61 17.92
CA VAL A 227 -3.22 -0.21 16.61
C VAL A 227 -4.07 1.04 16.74
N GLY A 228 -3.82 2.03 15.89
CA GLY A 228 -4.66 3.21 15.73
C GLY A 228 -5.31 3.21 14.34
N ILE A 229 -6.59 3.55 14.28
CA ILE A 229 -7.35 3.62 13.03
C ILE A 229 -7.98 4.99 12.89
N VAL A 230 -7.59 5.71 11.80
CA VAL A 230 -8.23 6.96 11.38
C VAL A 230 -9.11 6.64 10.17
N PRO A 231 -10.46 6.65 10.29
CA PRO A 231 -11.35 6.25 9.22
C PRO A 231 -11.46 7.32 8.11
N GLY A 232 -11.63 6.87 6.87
CA GLY A 232 -12.13 7.69 5.78
C GLY A 232 -13.66 7.61 5.69
N ASP A 233 -14.24 8.38 4.75
CA ASP A 233 -15.67 8.33 4.42
C ASP A 233 -15.91 8.81 2.99
N ASP A 234 -15.34 8.08 2.02
CA ASP A 234 -15.55 8.33 0.59
C ASP A 234 -15.73 7.00 -0.18
N GLU A 235 -15.85 7.07 -1.50
CA GLU A 235 -16.07 5.89 -2.35
C GLU A 235 -14.93 4.85 -2.31
N SER A 236 -13.74 5.23 -1.89
CA SER A 236 -12.58 4.34 -1.74
C SER A 236 -12.35 3.90 -0.31
N HIS A 237 -12.73 4.74 0.65
CA HIS A 237 -12.42 4.60 2.06
C HIS A 237 -13.73 4.54 2.86
N ALA A 238 -14.56 3.52 2.57
CA ALA A 238 -15.82 3.35 3.28
C ALA A 238 -15.58 3.20 4.79
N ARG A 239 -16.30 3.99 5.60
CA ARG A 239 -16.18 3.94 7.06
C ARG A 239 -16.44 2.53 7.60
N SER A 240 -17.33 1.76 6.97
CA SER A 240 -17.58 0.36 7.29
C SER A 240 -16.37 -0.54 7.12
N ALA A 241 -15.44 -0.23 6.21
CA ALA A 241 -14.20 -0.99 6.06
C ALA A 241 -13.23 -0.71 7.22
N ALA A 242 -13.18 0.53 7.73
CA ALA A 242 -12.40 0.87 8.91
C ALA A 242 -12.97 0.20 10.18
N HIS A 243 -14.29 0.18 10.36
CA HIS A 243 -14.95 -0.53 11.45
C HIS A 243 -14.75 -2.05 11.38
N PHE A 244 -14.74 -2.64 10.18
CA PHE A 244 -14.42 -4.05 10.01
C PHE A 244 -13.01 -4.39 10.54
N VAL A 245 -12.02 -3.54 10.25
CA VAL A 245 -10.65 -3.73 10.77
C VAL A 245 -10.60 -3.54 12.29
N GLU A 246 -11.31 -2.53 12.83
CA GLU A 246 -11.43 -2.29 14.27
C GLU A 246 -12.05 -3.49 14.98
N GLU A 247 -13.15 -4.03 14.46
CA GLU A 247 -13.85 -5.19 15.03
C GLU A 247 -12.95 -6.42 15.15
N CYS A 248 -12.05 -6.62 14.16
CA CYS A 248 -11.12 -7.74 14.14
C CYS A 248 -9.92 -7.56 15.08
N ILE A 249 -9.55 -6.34 15.48
CA ILE A 249 -8.36 -6.06 16.29
C ILE A 249 -8.77 -5.51 17.65
N SER A 250 -8.88 -6.39 18.64
CA SER A 250 -9.47 -6.08 19.95
C SER A 250 -8.78 -4.95 20.74
N GLN A 251 -7.50 -4.68 20.50
CA GLN A 251 -6.74 -3.60 21.13
C GLN A 251 -6.65 -2.33 20.27
N ALA A 252 -7.38 -2.26 19.14
CA ALA A 252 -7.38 -1.08 18.31
C ALA A 252 -8.07 0.10 19.00
N ILE A 253 -7.48 1.28 18.89
CA ILE A 253 -8.15 2.55 19.17
C ILE A 253 -8.64 3.15 17.86
N PHE A 254 -9.80 3.77 17.89
CA PHE A 254 -10.48 4.29 16.69
C PHE A 254 -10.79 5.77 16.84
N LEU A 255 -10.40 6.58 15.86
CA LEU A 255 -10.74 8.00 15.84
C LEU A 255 -12.19 8.17 15.35
N ASP A 256 -13.14 8.16 16.28
CA ASP A 256 -14.56 8.29 15.97
C ASP A 256 -14.96 9.74 15.66
N LEU A 257 -14.38 10.30 14.59
CA LEU A 257 -14.70 11.62 14.07
C LEU A 257 -15.08 11.53 12.59
N PRO A 258 -16.05 12.36 12.12
CA PRO A 258 -16.31 12.52 10.70
C PRO A 258 -15.12 13.19 10.00
N THR A 259 -14.95 12.95 8.71
CA THR A 259 -13.76 13.37 7.96
C THR A 259 -13.56 14.89 7.86
N ASP A 260 -14.63 15.67 7.98
CA ASP A 260 -14.57 17.15 8.04
C ASP A 260 -14.01 17.66 9.38
N ALA A 261 -14.23 16.92 10.48
CA ALA A 261 -13.67 17.19 11.81
C ALA A 261 -12.25 16.63 12.01
N GLN A 262 -11.72 15.86 11.07
CA GLN A 262 -10.33 15.38 11.09
C GLN A 262 -9.39 16.52 10.69
N THR A 263 -8.97 17.28 11.68
CA THR A 263 -7.97 18.35 11.58
C THR A 263 -6.59 17.87 12.00
N SER A 264 -5.55 18.67 11.79
CA SER A 264 -4.21 18.40 12.32
C SER A 264 -4.24 18.10 13.82
N ASP A 265 -4.92 18.99 14.60
CA ASP A 265 -4.97 18.86 16.05
C ASP A 265 -5.63 17.54 16.50
N THR A 266 -6.80 17.21 15.92
CA THR A 266 -7.54 16.01 16.33
C THR A 266 -6.82 14.72 15.95
N VAL A 267 -6.23 14.67 14.75
CA VAL A 267 -5.51 13.47 14.27
C VAL A 267 -4.17 13.33 14.99
N PHE A 268 -3.44 14.40 15.24
CA PHE A 268 -2.14 14.31 15.90
C PHE A 268 -2.25 14.02 17.39
N THR A 269 -3.28 14.53 18.07
CA THR A 269 -3.59 14.12 19.45
C THR A 269 -3.87 12.61 19.51
N PHE A 270 -4.65 12.08 18.56
CA PHE A 270 -4.90 10.64 18.47
C PHE A 270 -3.61 9.83 18.20
N PHE A 271 -2.68 10.36 17.39
CA PHE A 271 -1.39 9.72 17.17
C PHE A 271 -0.52 9.75 18.44
N ASP A 272 -0.50 10.88 19.15
CA ASP A 272 0.25 10.99 20.41
C ASP A 272 -0.28 9.98 21.45
N ASP A 273 -1.61 9.78 21.54
CA ASP A 273 -2.22 8.75 22.39
C ASP A 273 -1.74 7.33 21.99
N LEU A 274 -1.77 7.00 20.69
CA LEU A 274 -1.30 5.70 20.21
C LEU A 274 0.18 5.45 20.49
N TYR A 275 1.02 6.43 20.25
CA TYR A 275 2.48 6.27 20.42
C TYR A 275 2.92 6.30 21.90
N SER A 276 2.01 6.63 22.82
CA SER A 276 2.23 6.60 24.25
C SER A 276 1.91 5.24 24.89
N LEU A 277 1.26 4.31 24.14
CA LEU A 277 0.94 2.95 24.55
C LEU A 277 2.16 2.03 24.47
#